data_e2ad02ddeb1c1bce7b6013e99b20c65b
#
_entry.id   e2ad02ddeb1c1bce7b6013e99b20c65b
#
_cell.length_a   1.000
_cell.length_b   1.000
_cell.length_c   1.000
_cell.angle_alpha   90.00
_cell.angle_beta   90.00
_cell.angle_gamma   90.00
#
_symmetry.space_group_name_H-M   'P 1'
#
loop_
_entity.id
_entity.type
_entity.pdbx_description
1 polymer ?
#
loop_
_entity_poly.entity_id
_entity_poly.type
_entity_poly.pdbx_seq_one_letter_code
_entity_poly.pdbx_strand_id
1 'polypeptide(L)'
;ALLAENSALLQAKELSYCLKESAEMIQLYGTMVSVDSSCQGETKAEYLIAVYDTFEQLIEQILDQTDAMLLNVHVLNNQICMKIQMNLEKDWNIPQWNFWYAVGGSVNIQQMKKTWYLEFTMKSDLV
;
A
#
# COMPACT_ATOMS: atom_id res chain seq x y z
N ALA A 1 -5.03 0.60 15.71
CA ALA A 1 -4.83 -0.66 14.98
C ALA A 1 -6.11 -1.10 14.31
N LEU A 2 -5.97 -1.69 13.13
CA LEU A 2 -7.10 -2.22 12.38
C LEU A 2 -7.47 -3.59 12.95
N LEU A 3 -8.75 -3.81 13.19
CA LEU A 3 -9.23 -5.08 13.71
C LEU A 3 -9.75 -5.94 12.57
N ALA A 4 -9.38 -7.22 12.56
CA ALA A 4 -9.70 -8.14 11.48
C ALA A 4 -11.03 -8.83 11.69
N GLU A 5 -12.13 -8.10 11.57
CA GLU A 5 -13.45 -8.68 11.48
C GLU A 5 -13.96 -8.49 10.05
N ASN A 6 -14.21 -9.59 9.36
CA ASN A 6 -14.48 -9.58 7.91
C ASN A 6 -15.70 -8.75 7.52
N SER A 7 -16.67 -8.62 8.39
CA SER A 7 -17.88 -7.84 8.12
C SER A 7 -17.82 -6.41 8.64
N ALA A 8 -16.78 -6.05 9.39
CA ALA A 8 -16.68 -4.73 9.98
C ALA A 8 -16.40 -3.68 8.92
N LEU A 9 -17.04 -2.52 9.06
CA LEU A 9 -16.74 -1.34 8.26
C LEU A 9 -15.93 -0.37 9.10
N LEU A 10 -14.90 0.20 8.50
CA LEU A 10 -14.07 1.22 9.12
C LEU A 10 -14.06 2.47 8.27
N GLN A 11 -13.76 3.59 8.90
CA GLN A 11 -13.52 4.83 8.18
C GLN A 11 -12.23 4.68 7.37
N ALA A 12 -12.30 4.92 6.07
CA ALA A 12 -11.14 4.77 5.20
C ALA A 12 -9.99 5.70 5.60
N LYS A 13 -10.27 6.83 6.23
CA LYS A 13 -9.25 7.77 6.73
C LYS A 13 -8.30 7.14 7.73
N GLU A 14 -8.71 6.06 8.41
CA GLU A 14 -7.83 5.35 9.35
C GLU A 14 -6.59 4.79 8.64
N LEU A 15 -6.76 4.32 7.41
CA LEU A 15 -5.63 3.86 6.59
C LEU A 15 -4.65 5.00 6.34
N SER A 16 -5.15 6.19 6.04
CA SER A 16 -4.32 7.35 5.81
C SER A 16 -3.43 7.67 7.02
N TYR A 17 -3.99 7.61 8.22
CA TYR A 17 -3.22 7.83 9.45
C TYR A 17 -2.16 6.75 9.65
N CYS A 18 -2.51 5.48 9.44
CA CYS A 18 -1.57 4.37 9.60
C CYS A 18 -0.40 4.48 8.62
N LEU A 19 -0.67 4.82 7.37
CA LEU A 19 0.38 4.96 6.36
C LEU A 19 1.30 6.13 6.65
N LYS A 20 0.76 7.25 7.13
CA LYS A 20 1.57 8.42 7.51
C LYS A 20 2.47 8.12 8.71
N GLU A 21 1.95 7.41 9.70
CA GLU A 21 2.76 6.96 10.83
C GLU A 21 3.91 6.06 10.38
N SER A 22 3.61 5.08 9.52
CA SER A 22 4.63 4.20 8.98
C SER A 22 5.67 4.97 8.19
N ALA A 23 5.26 5.95 7.40
CA ALA A 23 6.19 6.79 6.64
C ALA A 23 7.14 7.56 7.55
N GLU A 24 6.64 8.12 8.65
CA GLU A 24 7.46 8.81 9.63
C GLU A 24 8.50 7.87 10.25
N MET A 25 8.09 6.67 10.58
CA MET A 25 8.99 5.64 11.13
C MET A 25 10.08 5.26 10.13
N ILE A 26 9.71 5.07 8.87
CA ILE A 26 10.64 4.70 7.81
C ILE A 26 11.69 5.77 7.59
N GLN A 27 11.33 7.05 7.69
CA GLN A 27 12.26 8.16 7.52
C GLN A 27 13.37 8.15 8.57
N LEU A 28 13.12 7.58 9.75
CA LEU A 28 14.16 7.42 10.77
C LEU A 28 15.27 6.48 10.32
N TYR A 29 15.01 5.63 9.35
CA TYR A 29 16.01 4.70 8.79
C TYR A 29 16.68 5.24 7.52
N GLY A 30 16.40 6.49 7.17
CA GLY A 30 17.09 7.15 6.06
C GLY A 30 16.38 7.10 4.71
N THR A 31 15.21 6.47 4.62
CA THR A 31 14.43 6.46 3.39
C THR A 31 13.39 7.58 3.42
N MET A 32 13.41 8.43 2.41
CA MET A 32 12.41 9.49 2.28
C MET A 32 11.13 8.89 1.69
N VAL A 33 10.03 9.04 2.42
CA VAL A 33 8.72 8.56 1.95
C VAL A 33 7.78 9.74 1.87
N SER A 34 7.26 9.99 0.67
CA SER A 34 6.22 10.99 0.46
C SER A 34 4.89 10.27 0.31
N VAL A 35 3.92 10.62 1.13
CA VAL A 35 2.59 10.01 1.13
C VAL A 35 1.56 11.02 0.69
N ASP A 36 0.86 10.69 -0.40
CA ASP A 36 -0.31 11.42 -0.84
C ASP A 36 -1.50 10.47 -0.72
N SER A 37 -2.45 10.81 0.15
CA SER A 37 -3.57 9.92 0.41
C SER A 37 -4.89 10.68 0.34
N SER A 38 -5.87 10.05 -0.31
CA SER A 38 -7.24 10.51 -0.35
C SER A 38 -8.14 9.33 0.01
N CYS A 39 -8.48 9.22 1.28
CA CYS A 39 -9.24 8.08 1.80
C CYS A 39 -10.55 8.60 2.37
N GLN A 40 -11.66 8.22 1.75
CA GLN A 40 -12.99 8.72 2.10
C GLN A 40 -13.99 7.58 2.21
N GLY A 41 -15.00 7.79 3.05
CA GLY A 41 -16.10 6.86 3.22
C GLY A 41 -15.76 5.70 4.12
N GLU A 42 -16.62 4.69 4.09
CA GLU A 42 -16.45 3.46 4.86
C GLU A 42 -16.01 2.33 3.94
N THR A 43 -15.15 1.48 4.46
CA THR A 43 -14.58 0.36 3.71
C THR A 43 -14.49 -0.85 4.62
N LYS A 44 -14.63 -2.04 4.07
CA LYS A 44 -14.46 -3.26 4.86
C LYS A 44 -13.06 -3.29 5.48
N ALA A 45 -13.01 -3.63 6.76
CA ALA A 45 -11.75 -3.68 7.51
C ALA A 45 -10.73 -4.59 6.84
N GLU A 46 -11.17 -5.74 6.31
CA GLU A 46 -10.27 -6.67 5.63
C GLU A 46 -9.53 -6.05 4.45
N TYR A 47 -10.17 -5.11 3.74
CA TYR A 47 -9.53 -4.42 2.62
C TYR A 47 -8.47 -3.44 3.08
N LEU A 48 -8.77 -2.67 4.12
CA LEU A 48 -7.81 -1.71 4.68
C LEU A 48 -6.60 -2.43 5.28
N ILE A 49 -6.85 -3.55 5.96
CA ILE A 49 -5.78 -4.39 6.51
C ILE A 49 -4.90 -4.94 5.39
N ALA A 50 -5.51 -5.39 4.29
CA ALA A 50 -4.75 -5.92 3.15
C ALA A 50 -3.85 -4.86 2.53
N VAL A 51 -4.32 -3.61 2.40
CA VAL A 51 -3.50 -2.51 1.91
C VAL A 51 -2.31 -2.28 2.85
N TYR A 52 -2.57 -2.18 4.13
CA TYR A 52 -1.53 -1.93 5.13
C TYR A 52 -0.51 -3.05 5.18
N ASP A 53 -0.97 -4.31 5.23
CA ASP A 53 -0.09 -5.47 5.27
C ASP A 53 0.76 -5.60 4.00
N THR A 54 0.17 -5.27 2.84
CA THR A 54 0.90 -5.26 1.57
C THR A 54 2.00 -4.20 1.57
N PHE A 55 1.70 -3.03 2.08
CA PHE A 55 2.68 -1.96 2.22
C PHE A 55 3.81 -2.37 3.16
N GLU A 56 3.48 -2.93 4.33
CA GLU A 56 4.47 -3.38 5.29
C GLU A 56 5.35 -4.51 4.71
N GLN A 57 4.75 -5.43 3.97
CA GLN A 57 5.50 -6.50 3.28
C GLN A 57 6.53 -5.91 2.32
N LEU A 58 6.13 -4.89 1.56
CA LEU A 58 7.04 -4.21 0.64
C LEU A 58 8.20 -3.55 1.40
N ILE A 59 7.88 -2.80 2.45
CA ILE A 59 8.86 -2.06 3.22
C ILE A 59 9.92 -2.99 3.83
N GLU A 60 9.51 -4.11 4.38
CA GLU A 60 10.44 -5.09 4.98
C GLU A 60 11.49 -5.55 3.98
N GLN A 61 11.16 -5.58 2.70
CA GLN A 61 12.06 -6.10 1.68
C GLN A 61 12.97 -5.05 1.06
N ILE A 62 12.52 -3.79 1.00
CA ILE A 62 13.23 -2.77 0.23
C ILE A 62 13.82 -1.63 1.06
N LEU A 63 13.59 -1.62 2.36
CA LEU A 63 13.94 -0.48 3.21
C LEU A 63 15.43 -0.08 3.10
N ASP A 64 16.31 -1.07 2.96
CA ASP A 64 17.75 -0.84 2.83
C ASP A 64 18.21 -0.72 1.38
N GLN A 65 17.29 -0.77 0.42
CA GLN A 65 17.61 -0.78 -1.00
C GLN A 65 17.12 0.45 -1.75
N THR A 66 16.36 1.31 -1.10
CA THR A 66 15.84 2.52 -1.74
C THR A 66 16.05 3.72 -0.84
N ASP A 67 16.38 4.87 -1.45
CA ASP A 67 16.54 6.13 -0.74
C ASP A 67 15.26 6.94 -0.70
N ALA A 68 14.35 6.70 -1.62
CA ALA A 68 13.14 7.49 -1.73
C ALA A 68 11.99 6.68 -2.30
N MET A 69 10.80 6.94 -1.79
CA MET A 69 9.57 6.30 -2.23
C MET A 69 8.44 7.32 -2.30
N LEU A 70 7.65 7.24 -3.36
CA LEU A 70 6.41 7.99 -3.47
C LEU A 70 5.25 7.01 -3.31
N LEU A 71 4.39 7.28 -2.36
CA LEU A 71 3.21 6.47 -2.08
C LEU A 71 1.96 7.31 -2.32
N ASN A 72 1.09 6.80 -3.17
CA ASN A 72 -0.17 7.47 -3.50
C ASN A 72 -1.29 6.47 -3.27
N VAL A 73 -2.21 6.79 -2.36
CA VAL A 73 -3.31 5.89 -1.99
C VAL A 73 -4.63 6.62 -2.14
N HIS A 74 -5.54 6.03 -2.88
CA HIS A 74 -6.91 6.51 -3.03
C HIS A 74 -7.88 5.44 -2.58
N VAL A 75 -8.77 5.79 -1.67
CA VAL A 75 -9.86 4.92 -1.24
C VAL A 75 -11.15 5.70 -1.31
N LEU A 76 -12.12 5.16 -2.04
CA LEU A 76 -13.48 5.70 -2.05
C LEU A 76 -14.43 4.52 -1.96
N ASN A 77 -15.09 4.39 -0.82
CA ASN A 77 -15.89 3.22 -0.48
C ASN A 77 -14.99 1.97 -0.57
N ASN A 78 -15.38 0.94 -1.31
CA ASN A 78 -14.56 -0.27 -1.45
C ASN A 78 -13.70 -0.28 -2.73
N GLN A 79 -13.49 0.89 -3.33
CA GLN A 79 -12.58 1.03 -4.46
C GLN A 79 -11.24 1.55 -3.95
N ILE A 80 -10.19 0.80 -4.20
CA ILE A 80 -8.86 1.11 -3.65
C ILE A 80 -7.83 1.11 -4.76
N CYS A 81 -6.98 2.12 -4.76
CA CYS A 81 -5.82 2.18 -5.63
C CYS A 81 -4.61 2.65 -4.82
N MET A 82 -3.56 1.84 -4.78
CA MET A 82 -2.29 2.21 -4.15
C MET A 82 -1.21 2.16 -5.21
N LYS A 83 -0.56 3.30 -5.44
CA LYS A 83 0.56 3.41 -6.38
C LYS A 83 1.84 3.70 -5.63
N ILE A 84 2.88 2.97 -5.97
CA ILE A 84 4.19 3.14 -5.36
C ILE A 84 5.23 3.31 -6.45
N GLN A 85 6.05 4.36 -6.30
CA GLN A 85 7.19 4.60 -7.17
C GLN A 85 8.44 4.61 -6.32
N MET A 86 9.46 3.86 -6.74
CA MET A 86 10.71 3.77 -6.00
C MET A 86 11.87 3.44 -6.93
N ASN A 87 13.08 3.80 -6.51
CA ASN A 87 14.29 3.45 -7.22
C ASN A 87 15.01 2.34 -6.47
N LEU A 88 15.38 1.27 -7.19
CA LEU A 88 16.15 0.17 -6.62
C LEU A 88 17.46 0.02 -7.41
N GLU A 89 18.57 -0.07 -6.70
CA GLU A 89 19.89 -0.22 -7.31
C GLU A 89 20.18 -1.65 -7.75
N LYS A 90 19.54 -2.63 -7.12
CA LYS A 90 19.78 -4.05 -7.36
C LYS A 90 18.53 -4.70 -7.94
N ASP A 91 18.71 -5.84 -8.57
CA ASP A 91 17.60 -6.67 -8.99
C ASP A 91 16.79 -7.08 -7.77
N TRP A 92 15.50 -6.99 -7.92
CA TRP A 92 14.57 -7.24 -6.85
C TRP A 92 13.70 -8.44 -7.15
N ASN A 93 13.66 -9.39 -6.22
CA ASN A 93 12.75 -10.53 -6.29
C ASN A 93 11.37 -10.06 -5.84
N ILE A 94 10.47 -9.92 -6.78
CA ILE A 94 9.13 -9.42 -6.52
C ILE A 94 8.37 -10.41 -5.63
N PRO A 95 7.81 -9.94 -4.50
CA PRO A 95 7.03 -10.82 -3.61
C PRO A 95 5.75 -11.33 -4.28
N GLN A 96 5.23 -12.42 -3.72
CA GLN A 96 3.91 -12.89 -4.08
C GLN A 96 2.88 -12.16 -3.21
N TRP A 97 2.32 -11.12 -3.65
CA TRP A 97 1.41 -10.24 -2.89
C TRP A 97 0.18 -10.97 -2.32
N ASN A 98 0.41 -11.92 -1.40
CA ASN A 98 -0.62 -12.84 -0.92
C ASN A 98 -1.76 -12.13 -0.18
N PHE A 99 -1.43 -11.13 0.63
CA PHE A 99 -2.45 -10.36 1.35
C PHE A 99 -3.39 -9.64 0.38
N TRP A 100 -2.84 -9.14 -0.72
CA TRP A 100 -3.61 -8.39 -1.70
C TRP A 100 -4.47 -9.32 -2.56
N TYR A 101 -3.89 -10.41 -3.04
CA TYR A 101 -4.63 -11.37 -3.84
C TYR A 101 -5.72 -12.07 -3.04
N ALA A 102 -5.52 -12.27 -1.73
CA ALA A 102 -6.49 -12.91 -0.87
C ALA A 102 -7.81 -12.14 -0.78
N VAL A 103 -7.79 -10.83 -0.98
CA VAL A 103 -9.00 -10.00 -0.98
C VAL A 103 -9.50 -9.66 -2.39
N GLY A 104 -8.95 -10.31 -3.40
CA GLY A 104 -9.36 -10.13 -4.80
C GLY A 104 -8.72 -8.96 -5.50
N GLY A 105 -7.61 -8.46 -5.00
CA GLY A 105 -6.90 -7.35 -5.62
C GLY A 105 -6.08 -7.77 -6.83
N SER A 106 -5.71 -6.79 -7.64
CA SER A 106 -4.83 -6.94 -8.80
C SER A 106 -3.58 -6.11 -8.63
N VAL A 107 -2.48 -6.54 -9.23
CA VAL A 107 -1.20 -5.83 -9.17
C VAL A 107 -0.67 -5.65 -10.58
N ASN A 108 -0.23 -4.45 -10.90
CA ASN A 108 0.47 -4.14 -12.14
C ASN A 108 1.84 -3.57 -11.78
N ILE A 109 2.90 -4.16 -12.35
CA ILE A 109 4.28 -3.76 -12.05
C ILE A 109 4.97 -3.41 -13.35
N GLN A 110 5.60 -2.23 -13.36
CA GLN A 110 6.41 -1.77 -14.48
C GLN A 110 7.76 -1.32 -13.97
N GLN A 111 8.79 -1.57 -14.76
CA GLN A 111 10.14 -1.14 -14.45
C GLN A 111 10.71 -0.36 -15.64
N MET A 112 11.24 0.82 -15.36
CA MET A 112 11.99 1.60 -16.34
C MET A 112 13.36 1.92 -15.73
N LYS A 113 14.40 1.25 -16.23
CA LYS A 113 15.74 1.35 -15.67
C LYS A 113 15.72 0.94 -14.20
N LYS A 114 16.07 1.85 -13.28
CA LYS A 114 16.09 1.58 -11.84
C LYS A 114 14.80 1.98 -11.15
N THR A 115 13.85 2.56 -11.86
CA THR A 115 12.60 3.02 -11.29
C THR A 115 11.53 1.94 -11.44
N TRP A 116 10.91 1.61 -10.32
CA TRP A 116 9.81 0.64 -10.26
C TRP A 116 8.50 1.36 -9.99
N TYR A 117 7.48 0.96 -10.71
CA TYR A 117 6.12 1.48 -10.56
C TYR A 117 5.20 0.31 -10.24
N LEU A 118 4.62 0.33 -9.04
CA LEU A 118 3.69 -0.69 -8.59
C LEU A 118 2.31 -0.09 -8.46
N GLU A 119 1.30 -0.76 -9.01
CA GLU A 119 -0.08 -0.33 -8.87
C GLU A 119 -0.91 -1.49 -8.34
N PHE A 120 -1.46 -1.29 -7.15
CA PHE A 120 -2.33 -2.24 -6.47
C PHE A 120 -3.74 -1.71 -6.56
N THR A 121 -4.63 -2.46 -7.18
CA THR A 121 -6.02 -2.03 -7.35
C THR A 121 -6.98 -3.06 -6.83
N MET A 122 -8.09 -2.56 -6.31
CA MET A 122 -9.22 -3.38 -5.93
C MET A 122 -10.49 -2.64 -6.28
N LYS A 123 -11.40 -3.33 -6.95
CA LYS A 123 -12.72 -2.81 -7.19
C LYS A 123 -13.72 -3.67 -6.45
N SER A 124 -14.56 -3.03 -5.68
CA SER A 124 -15.67 -3.73 -5.08
C SER A 124 -16.66 -4.14 -6.16
N ASP A 125 -17.14 -5.37 -6.07
CA ASP A 125 -18.23 -5.86 -6.90
C ASP A 125 -19.58 -5.41 -6.37
N LEU A 126 -19.61 -4.31 -5.65
CA LEU A 126 -20.87 -3.74 -5.18
C LEU A 126 -21.66 -3.26 -6.37
N VAL A 127 -22.63 -3.98 -6.62
CA VAL A 127 -23.63 -3.63 -7.59
C VAL A 127 -24.62 -2.69 -6.91
#